data_3644c8192c8f8e58d989f68f76f4ade4
#
_entry.id   3644c8192c8f8e58d989f68f76f4ade4
#
_cell.length_a   1.000
_cell.length_b   1.000
_cell.length_c   1.000
_cell.angle_alpha   90.00
_cell.angle_beta   90.00
_cell.angle_gamma   90.00
#
_symmetry.space_group_name_H-M   'P 1'
#
loop_
_entity.id
_entity.type
_entity.pdbx_description
1 polymer ?
#
loop_
_entity_poly.entity_id
_entity_poly.type
_entity_poly.pdbx_seq_one_letter_code
_entity_poly.pdbx_strand_id
1 'polypeptide(L)'
;MGILTEWITEWLKGLLIEGIMGNLEGLFDTVNTRVGEISVQVGTTPAAWNAGVFSLIRQLSETVILPIAGLILTFVATYELIQMILEKNNMHEFDVANIYKWVFKTTCAILILSNTFNIVMAVFDVSQSVIASAAGIVTGATNITPDMLTDLEMTLETMELGPLLGLFLQSFLIKFTMLALNIFIFVIVYGRMIEIYRASRSAAFHPKAVCGHFGLSLIHI
;
A
#
# COMPACT_ATOMS: atom_id res chain seq x y z
N MET A 1 -22.67 -30.50 -50.27
CA MET A 1 -21.80 -29.44 -49.72
C MET A 1 -22.27 -28.95 -48.34
N GLY A 2 -23.57 -29.00 -48.01
CA GLY A 2 -24.07 -28.52 -46.69
C GLY A 2 -23.54 -29.25 -45.47
N ILE A 3 -23.43 -30.57 -45.51
CA ILE A 3 -23.04 -31.37 -44.34
C ILE A 3 -21.58 -31.11 -43.90
N LEU A 4 -20.67 -30.89 -44.84
CA LEU A 4 -19.28 -30.56 -44.53
C LEU A 4 -19.10 -29.14 -43.94
N THR A 5 -19.90 -28.20 -44.42
CA THR A 5 -19.90 -26.82 -43.91
C THR A 5 -20.49 -26.73 -42.51
N GLU A 6 -21.56 -27.48 -42.22
CA GLU A 6 -22.18 -27.55 -40.91
C GLU A 6 -21.18 -28.19 -39.87
N TRP A 7 -20.59 -29.30 -40.24
CA TRP A 7 -19.61 -29.96 -39.37
C TRP A 7 -18.39 -29.08 -39.05
N ILE A 8 -17.85 -28.36 -40.05
CA ILE A 8 -16.74 -27.41 -39.86
C ILE A 8 -17.18 -26.25 -38.97
N THR A 9 -18.40 -25.72 -39.13
CA THR A 9 -18.92 -24.63 -38.33
C THR A 9 -19.11 -25.03 -36.88
N GLU A 10 -19.65 -26.22 -36.61
CA GLU A 10 -19.81 -26.72 -35.23
C GLU A 10 -18.47 -27.01 -34.58
N TRP A 11 -17.53 -27.63 -35.28
CA TRP A 11 -16.17 -27.85 -34.77
C TRP A 11 -15.49 -26.52 -34.44
N LEU A 12 -15.60 -25.51 -35.32
CA LEU A 12 -15.01 -24.20 -35.09
C LEU A 12 -15.70 -23.47 -33.94
N LYS A 13 -17.02 -23.56 -33.78
CA LYS A 13 -17.71 -23.07 -32.59
C LYS A 13 -17.20 -23.68 -31.31
N GLY A 14 -17.08 -24.99 -31.23
CA GLY A 14 -16.53 -25.69 -30.06
C GLY A 14 -15.15 -25.20 -29.69
N LEU A 15 -14.24 -25.07 -30.68
CA LEU A 15 -12.90 -24.57 -30.47
C LEU A 15 -12.89 -23.11 -29.93
N LEU A 16 -13.77 -22.25 -30.44
CA LEU A 16 -13.87 -20.85 -29.98
C LEU A 16 -14.44 -20.77 -28.57
N ILE A 17 -15.48 -21.57 -28.24
CA ILE A 17 -16.08 -21.64 -26.91
C ILE A 17 -15.05 -22.12 -25.89
N GLU A 18 -14.37 -23.23 -26.18
CA GLU A 18 -13.31 -23.74 -25.31
C GLU A 18 -12.19 -22.69 -25.10
N GLY A 19 -11.81 -21.98 -26.16
CA GLY A 19 -10.82 -20.91 -26.07
C GLY A 19 -11.29 -19.71 -25.24
N ILE A 20 -12.54 -19.28 -25.36
CA ILE A 20 -13.13 -18.21 -24.54
C ILE A 20 -13.20 -18.64 -23.08
N MET A 21 -13.75 -19.82 -22.81
CA MET A 21 -13.88 -20.35 -21.46
C MET A 21 -12.52 -20.48 -20.77
N GLY A 22 -11.53 -21.08 -21.43
CA GLY A 22 -10.18 -21.22 -20.90
C GLY A 22 -9.46 -19.87 -20.70
N ASN A 23 -9.73 -18.87 -21.54
CA ASN A 23 -9.18 -17.52 -21.32
C ASN A 23 -9.83 -16.82 -20.13
N LEU A 24 -11.14 -16.95 -19.93
CA LEU A 24 -11.85 -16.35 -18.79
C LEU A 24 -11.50 -17.05 -17.49
N GLU A 25 -11.54 -18.36 -17.43
CA GLU A 25 -11.16 -19.13 -16.25
C GLU A 25 -9.72 -18.82 -15.84
N GLY A 26 -8.78 -18.84 -16.80
CA GLY A 26 -7.39 -18.47 -16.55
C GLY A 26 -7.20 -17.01 -16.12
N LEU A 27 -8.09 -16.08 -16.57
CA LEU A 27 -8.09 -14.70 -16.14
C LEU A 27 -8.44 -14.59 -14.65
N PHE A 28 -9.56 -15.21 -14.24
CA PHE A 28 -10.04 -15.14 -12.86
C PHE A 28 -9.11 -15.84 -11.89
N ASP A 29 -8.57 -17.00 -12.28
CA ASP A 29 -7.54 -17.69 -11.49
C ASP A 29 -6.29 -16.82 -11.33
N THR A 30 -5.84 -16.18 -12.41
CA THR A 30 -4.71 -15.25 -12.36
C THR A 30 -5.01 -14.06 -11.44
N VAL A 31 -6.20 -13.44 -11.51
CA VAL A 31 -6.58 -12.32 -10.63
C VAL A 31 -6.57 -12.76 -9.17
N ASN A 32 -7.23 -13.87 -8.84
CA ASN A 32 -7.32 -14.38 -7.47
C ASN A 32 -5.94 -14.73 -6.89
N THR A 33 -5.11 -15.42 -7.66
CA THR A 33 -3.75 -15.76 -7.27
C THR A 33 -2.90 -14.53 -7.05
N ARG A 34 -2.95 -13.55 -7.97
CA ARG A 34 -2.16 -12.32 -7.86
C ARG A 34 -2.63 -11.41 -6.73
N VAL A 35 -3.93 -11.28 -6.52
CA VAL A 35 -4.46 -10.53 -5.36
C VAL A 35 -3.97 -11.17 -4.06
N GLY A 36 -3.99 -12.49 -3.96
CA GLY A 36 -3.44 -13.22 -2.81
C GLY A 36 -1.94 -12.97 -2.62
N GLU A 37 -1.13 -13.12 -3.65
CA GLU A 37 0.31 -12.86 -3.61
C GLU A 37 0.64 -11.41 -3.23
N ILE A 38 -0.03 -10.43 -3.84
CA ILE A 38 0.17 -9.00 -3.56
C ILE A 38 -0.24 -8.70 -2.12
N SER A 39 -1.36 -9.25 -1.66
CA SER A 39 -1.83 -9.09 -0.28
C SER A 39 -0.77 -9.55 0.72
N VAL A 40 -0.16 -10.71 0.50
CA VAL A 40 0.92 -11.23 1.34
C VAL A 40 2.16 -10.35 1.27
N GLN A 41 2.61 -9.98 0.05
CA GLN A 41 3.85 -9.21 -0.13
C GLN A 41 3.73 -7.77 0.40
N VAL A 42 2.60 -7.09 0.12
CA VAL A 42 2.36 -5.72 0.57
C VAL A 42 1.95 -5.69 2.04
N GLY A 43 1.26 -6.74 2.52
CA GLY A 43 0.90 -6.92 3.92
C GLY A 43 2.04 -7.37 4.82
N THR A 44 3.19 -7.77 4.27
CA THR A 44 4.35 -8.16 5.09
C THR A 44 4.94 -6.96 5.82
N THR A 45 5.06 -7.06 7.17
CA THR A 45 5.69 -6.00 7.97
C THR A 45 7.18 -5.87 7.65
N PRO A 46 7.79 -4.69 7.84
CA PRO A 46 9.24 -4.52 7.70
C PRO A 46 10.05 -5.50 8.56
N ALA A 47 9.55 -5.85 9.76
CA ALA A 47 10.17 -6.82 10.65
C ALA A 47 10.14 -8.25 10.08
N ALA A 48 9.01 -8.66 9.50
CA ALA A 48 8.85 -9.98 8.90
C ALA A 48 9.60 -10.11 7.58
N TRP A 49 9.73 -9.01 6.83
CA TRP A 49 10.41 -9.03 5.54
C TRP A 49 11.93 -9.17 5.67
N ASN A 50 12.57 -8.43 6.60
CA ASN A 50 13.99 -8.59 6.92
C ASN A 50 14.28 -8.16 8.35
N ALA A 51 14.31 -9.13 9.27
CA ALA A 51 14.56 -8.89 10.69
C ALA A 51 15.93 -8.24 10.98
N GLY A 52 16.95 -8.53 10.16
CA GLY A 52 18.29 -7.94 10.33
C GLY A 52 18.32 -6.45 10.01
N VAL A 53 17.75 -6.06 8.87
CA VAL A 53 17.62 -4.63 8.49
C VAL A 53 16.70 -3.90 9.45
N PHE A 54 15.59 -4.52 9.86
CA PHE A 54 14.67 -3.95 10.81
C PHE A 54 15.32 -3.66 12.16
N SER A 55 16.07 -4.62 12.73
CA SER A 55 16.78 -4.44 14.00
C SER A 55 17.84 -3.34 13.91
N LEU A 56 18.55 -3.24 12.78
CA LEU A 56 19.53 -2.19 12.55
C LEU A 56 18.87 -0.80 12.49
N ILE A 57 17.74 -0.66 11.77
CA ILE A 57 17.01 0.60 11.70
C ILE A 57 16.46 0.99 13.07
N ARG A 58 15.91 0.02 13.80
CA ARG A 58 15.41 0.25 15.16
C ARG A 58 16.54 0.72 16.09
N GLN A 59 17.65 0.01 16.10
CA GLN A 59 18.80 0.39 16.89
C GLN A 59 19.34 1.78 16.53
N LEU A 60 19.43 2.10 15.23
CA LEU A 60 19.85 3.42 14.78
C LEU A 60 18.86 4.51 15.23
N SER A 61 17.55 4.24 15.16
CA SER A 61 16.51 5.15 15.64
C SER A 61 16.62 5.41 17.13
N GLU A 62 16.77 4.36 17.95
CA GLU A 62 16.77 4.44 19.40
C GLU A 62 18.10 5.00 19.96
N THR A 63 19.26 4.63 19.38
CA THR A 63 20.57 5.01 19.92
C THR A 63 21.17 6.28 19.34
N VAL A 64 20.78 6.66 18.14
CA VAL A 64 21.36 7.83 17.45
C VAL A 64 20.34 8.93 17.22
N ILE A 65 19.22 8.59 16.58
CA ILE A 65 18.25 9.60 16.13
C ILE A 65 17.48 10.18 17.33
N LEU A 66 16.98 9.34 18.21
CA LEU A 66 16.19 9.76 19.36
C LEU A 66 16.93 10.69 20.33
N PRO A 67 18.19 10.43 20.73
CA PRO A 67 18.96 11.36 21.55
C PRO A 67 19.21 12.72 20.86
N ILE A 68 19.54 12.72 19.57
CA ILE A 68 19.76 13.96 18.82
C ILE A 68 18.47 14.77 18.74
N ALA A 69 17.35 14.12 18.42
CA ALA A 69 16.04 14.77 18.35
C ALA A 69 15.60 15.29 19.73
N GLY A 70 15.91 14.57 20.81
CA GLY A 70 15.68 15.01 22.17
C GLY A 70 16.47 16.28 22.54
N LEU A 71 17.74 16.36 22.14
CA LEU A 71 18.56 17.58 22.33
C LEU A 71 17.95 18.76 21.56
N ILE A 72 17.55 18.58 20.29
CA ILE A 72 16.92 19.62 19.49
C ILE A 72 15.62 20.08 20.15
N LEU A 73 14.77 19.15 20.58
CA LEU A 73 13.52 19.47 21.27
C LEU A 73 13.77 20.27 22.54
N THR A 74 14.80 19.92 23.33
CA THR A 74 15.18 20.65 24.54
C THR A 74 15.58 22.08 24.21
N PHE A 75 16.38 22.31 23.16
CA PHE A 75 16.75 23.66 22.72
C PHE A 75 15.53 24.47 22.28
N VAL A 76 14.65 23.87 21.49
CA VAL A 76 13.42 24.55 21.02
C VAL A 76 12.50 24.87 22.18
N ALA A 77 12.26 23.96 23.09
CA ALA A 77 11.42 24.17 24.27
C ALA A 77 11.99 25.25 25.18
N THR A 78 13.30 25.26 25.42
CA THR A 78 13.97 26.29 26.21
C THR A 78 13.89 27.66 25.52
N TYR A 79 14.10 27.73 24.22
CA TYR A 79 13.97 28.97 23.45
C TYR A 79 12.56 29.53 23.51
N GLU A 80 11.55 28.69 23.37
CA GLU A 80 10.13 29.08 23.46
C GLU A 80 9.79 29.59 24.87
N LEU A 81 10.33 28.95 25.92
CA LEU A 81 10.17 29.41 27.31
C LEU A 81 10.80 30.79 27.52
N ILE A 82 12.01 30.99 27.00
CA ILE A 82 12.71 32.30 27.09
C ILE A 82 11.91 33.39 26.36
N GLN A 83 11.43 33.10 25.15
CA GLN A 83 10.58 34.07 24.42
C GLN A 83 9.31 34.42 25.23
N MET A 84 8.63 33.41 25.77
CA MET A 84 7.43 33.64 26.58
C MET A 84 7.70 34.54 27.81
N ILE A 85 8.89 34.44 28.41
CA ILE A 85 9.31 35.28 29.52
C ILE A 85 9.66 36.69 29.05
N LEU A 86 10.35 36.85 27.92
CA LEU A 86 10.82 38.13 27.39
C LEU A 86 9.69 38.97 26.77
N GLU A 87 8.71 38.36 26.13
CA GLU A 87 7.56 39.08 25.53
C GLU A 87 6.69 39.79 26.56
N LYS A 88 6.70 39.33 27.82
CA LYS A 88 5.98 39.94 28.91
C LYS A 88 6.89 40.84 29.76
N ASN A 89 7.02 42.10 29.31
CA ASN A 89 7.87 43.12 29.92
C ASN A 89 7.43 43.56 31.33
N ASN A 90 6.33 42.99 31.88
CA ASN A 90 5.84 43.22 33.24
C ASN A 90 5.67 41.87 33.97
N MET A 91 6.50 41.62 34.95
CA MET A 91 6.43 40.43 35.81
C MET A 91 5.11 40.27 36.59
N HIS A 92 4.22 41.27 36.58
CA HIS A 92 2.94 41.24 37.28
C HIS A 92 1.82 40.54 36.51
N GLU A 93 1.97 40.27 35.20
CA GLU A 93 0.99 39.58 34.39
C GLU A 93 1.48 38.21 33.89
N PHE A 94 2.15 37.47 34.76
CA PHE A 94 2.56 36.12 34.42
C PHE A 94 1.32 35.22 34.37
N ASP A 95 0.78 35.06 33.15
CA ASP A 95 -0.39 34.23 32.93
C ASP A 95 -0.01 32.73 33.05
N VAL A 96 -0.35 32.18 34.21
CA VAL A 96 -0.10 30.75 34.55
C VAL A 96 -0.65 29.82 33.49
N ALA A 97 -1.71 30.22 32.78
CA ALA A 97 -2.29 29.44 31.69
C ALA A 97 -1.32 29.23 30.50
N ASN A 98 -0.44 30.21 30.24
CA ASN A 98 0.55 30.08 29.17
C ASN A 98 1.64 29.06 29.52
N ILE A 99 2.01 29.00 30.80
CA ILE A 99 2.95 27.96 31.29
C ILE A 99 2.32 26.57 31.15
N TYR A 100 1.07 26.39 31.55
CA TYR A 100 0.39 25.11 31.38
C TYR A 100 0.29 24.70 29.91
N LYS A 101 -0.01 25.64 28.99
CA LYS A 101 0.01 25.37 27.55
C LYS A 101 1.38 24.91 27.06
N TRP A 102 2.44 25.60 27.48
CA TRP A 102 3.81 25.23 27.12
C TRP A 102 4.22 23.87 27.69
N VAL A 103 3.94 23.59 28.96
CA VAL A 103 4.22 22.29 29.60
C VAL A 103 3.46 21.19 28.86
N PHE A 104 2.18 21.38 28.59
CA PHE A 104 1.36 20.39 27.87
C PHE A 104 1.92 20.13 26.48
N LYS A 105 2.20 21.18 25.70
CA LYS A 105 2.78 21.08 24.35
C LYS A 105 4.13 20.33 24.37
N THR A 106 5.02 20.68 25.27
CA THR A 106 6.34 20.04 25.40
C THR A 106 6.21 18.58 25.81
N THR A 107 5.32 18.26 26.75
CA THR A 107 5.05 16.89 27.18
C THR A 107 4.50 16.05 26.02
N CYS A 108 3.54 16.57 25.28
CA CYS A 108 3.02 15.88 24.07
C CYS A 108 4.11 15.66 23.04
N ALA A 109 4.98 16.65 22.80
CA ALA A 109 6.10 16.52 21.87
C ALA A 109 7.10 15.45 22.30
N ILE A 110 7.42 15.36 23.58
CA ILE A 110 8.30 14.31 24.15
C ILE A 110 7.66 12.93 23.97
N LEU A 111 6.37 12.79 24.29
CA LEU A 111 5.65 11.51 24.15
C LEU A 111 5.61 11.03 22.71
N ILE A 112 5.32 11.91 21.76
CA ILE A 112 5.33 11.58 20.34
C ILE A 112 6.74 11.18 19.89
N LEU A 113 7.75 11.98 20.23
CA LEU A 113 9.13 11.73 19.87
C LEU A 113 9.62 10.37 20.38
N SER A 114 9.39 10.09 21.68
CA SER A 114 9.79 8.83 22.33
C SER A 114 9.11 7.60 21.72
N ASN A 115 7.92 7.76 21.17
CA ASN A 115 7.15 6.66 20.60
C ASN A 115 7.09 6.68 19.07
N THR A 116 7.85 7.55 18.40
CA THR A 116 7.79 7.72 16.93
C THR A 116 7.95 6.39 16.21
N PHE A 117 8.90 5.56 16.59
CA PHE A 117 9.13 4.26 15.98
C PHE A 117 7.92 3.33 16.14
N ASN A 118 7.35 3.25 17.34
CA ASN A 118 6.18 2.43 17.64
C ASN A 118 4.92 2.93 16.88
N ILE A 119 4.75 4.25 16.77
CA ILE A 119 3.65 4.86 16.02
C ILE A 119 3.74 4.48 14.54
N VAL A 120 4.94 4.56 13.95
CA VAL A 120 5.16 4.15 12.55
C VAL A 120 4.87 2.65 12.38
N MET A 121 5.31 1.80 13.29
CA MET A 121 5.02 0.37 13.22
C MET A 121 3.52 0.07 13.35
N ALA A 122 2.81 0.76 14.23
CA ALA A 122 1.36 0.61 14.36
C ALA A 122 0.61 0.97 13.07
N VAL A 123 1.09 1.96 12.30
CA VAL A 123 0.53 2.28 10.96
C VAL A 123 0.73 1.12 9.99
N PHE A 124 1.87 0.43 10.02
CA PHE A 124 2.08 -0.76 9.20
C PHE A 124 1.15 -1.91 9.60
N ASP A 125 0.93 -2.13 10.90
CA ASP A 125 0.03 -3.18 11.39
C ASP A 125 -1.42 -2.93 10.96
N VAL A 126 -1.90 -1.69 11.08
CA VAL A 126 -3.22 -1.31 10.55
C VAL A 126 -3.30 -1.50 9.04
N SER A 127 -2.25 -1.13 8.32
CA SER A 127 -2.20 -1.29 6.86
C SER A 127 -2.35 -2.75 6.43
N GLN A 128 -1.78 -3.71 7.18
CA GLN A 128 -1.97 -5.14 6.92
C GLN A 128 -3.44 -5.56 6.99
N SER A 129 -4.16 -5.13 8.02
CA SER A 129 -5.57 -5.43 8.19
C SER A 129 -6.41 -4.88 7.03
N VAL A 130 -6.12 -3.65 6.59
CA VAL A 130 -6.80 -3.02 5.45
C VAL A 130 -6.50 -3.77 4.15
N ILE A 131 -5.24 -4.15 3.91
CA ILE A 131 -4.83 -4.89 2.70
C ILE A 131 -5.50 -6.27 2.67
N ALA A 132 -5.51 -7.00 3.79
CA ALA A 132 -6.15 -8.30 3.88
C ALA A 132 -7.67 -8.21 3.64
N SER A 133 -8.33 -7.20 4.22
CA SER A 133 -9.75 -6.96 4.00
C SER A 133 -10.06 -6.60 2.55
N ALA A 134 -9.26 -5.74 1.93
CA ALA A 134 -9.41 -5.37 0.52
C ALA A 134 -9.22 -6.58 -0.40
N ALA A 135 -8.21 -7.41 -0.15
CA ALA A 135 -7.97 -8.65 -0.89
C ALA A 135 -9.17 -9.61 -0.79
N GLY A 136 -9.75 -9.76 0.42
CA GLY A 136 -10.94 -10.58 0.63
C GLY A 136 -12.15 -10.11 -0.17
N ILE A 137 -12.36 -8.79 -0.26
CA ILE A 137 -13.44 -8.21 -1.07
C ILE A 137 -13.21 -8.50 -2.56
N VAL A 138 -12.00 -8.30 -3.07
CA VAL A 138 -11.68 -8.56 -4.48
C VAL A 138 -11.85 -10.04 -4.80
N THR A 139 -11.29 -10.93 -3.98
CA THR A 139 -11.42 -12.39 -4.17
C THR A 139 -12.88 -12.83 -4.13
N GLY A 140 -13.69 -12.26 -3.24
CA GLY A 140 -15.12 -12.53 -3.19
C GLY A 140 -15.88 -12.06 -4.43
N ALA A 141 -15.49 -10.93 -5.01
CA ALA A 141 -16.11 -10.37 -6.22
C ALA A 141 -15.67 -11.09 -7.51
N THR A 142 -14.49 -11.71 -7.52
CA THR A 142 -13.93 -12.42 -8.69
C THR A 142 -14.08 -13.94 -8.59
N ASN A 143 -14.77 -14.44 -7.57
CA ASN A 143 -15.02 -15.86 -7.42
C ASN A 143 -16.12 -16.31 -8.38
N ILE A 144 -15.75 -17.07 -9.39
CA ILE A 144 -16.69 -17.68 -10.35
C ILE A 144 -17.13 -19.02 -9.81
N THR A 145 -18.45 -19.18 -9.72
CA THR A 145 -19.06 -20.48 -9.38
C THR A 145 -19.16 -21.38 -10.62
N PRO A 146 -19.11 -22.70 -10.47
CA PRO A 146 -19.32 -23.64 -11.57
C PRO A 146 -20.62 -23.41 -12.34
N ASP A 147 -21.68 -22.99 -11.63
CA ASP A 147 -22.99 -22.68 -12.23
C ASP A 147 -22.88 -21.48 -13.21
N MET A 148 -22.14 -20.44 -12.85
CA MET A 148 -21.90 -19.29 -13.75
C MET A 148 -21.14 -19.67 -15.01
N LEU A 149 -20.18 -20.59 -14.91
CA LEU A 149 -19.46 -21.11 -16.07
C LEU A 149 -20.37 -21.91 -16.99
N THR A 150 -21.23 -22.75 -16.43
CA THR A 150 -22.21 -23.54 -17.19
C THR A 150 -23.23 -22.66 -17.90
N ASP A 151 -23.76 -21.63 -17.23
CA ASP A 151 -24.67 -20.65 -17.82
C ASP A 151 -24.02 -19.86 -18.97
N LEU A 152 -22.73 -19.51 -18.79
CA LEU A 152 -21.98 -18.83 -19.82
C LEU A 152 -21.76 -19.75 -21.04
N GLU A 153 -21.37 -21.01 -20.82
CA GLU A 153 -21.17 -21.98 -21.89
C GLU A 153 -22.46 -22.19 -22.70
N MET A 154 -23.61 -22.39 -22.06
CA MET A 154 -24.92 -22.48 -22.70
C MET A 154 -25.24 -21.22 -23.52
N THR A 155 -24.88 -20.05 -23.01
CA THR A 155 -25.11 -18.79 -23.74
C THR A 155 -24.24 -18.72 -25.00
N LEU A 156 -22.95 -19.10 -24.88
CA LEU A 156 -22.03 -19.12 -26.02
C LEU A 156 -22.42 -20.11 -27.10
N GLU A 157 -22.97 -21.28 -26.73
CA GLU A 157 -23.48 -22.29 -27.69
C GLU A 157 -24.61 -21.76 -28.55
N THR A 158 -25.45 -20.87 -28.01
CA THR A 158 -26.56 -20.26 -28.76
C THR A 158 -26.14 -19.17 -29.73
N MET A 159 -24.88 -18.68 -29.61
CA MET A 159 -24.37 -17.59 -30.43
C MET A 159 -23.98 -18.03 -31.84
N GLU A 160 -24.08 -17.10 -32.80
CA GLU A 160 -23.55 -17.27 -34.14
C GLU A 160 -22.02 -17.17 -34.18
N LEU A 161 -21.40 -17.72 -35.19
CA LEU A 161 -19.95 -17.80 -35.37
C LEU A 161 -19.26 -16.42 -35.36
N GLY A 162 -19.90 -15.40 -35.99
CA GLY A 162 -19.34 -14.04 -36.07
C GLY A 162 -19.16 -13.36 -34.72
N PRO A 163 -20.21 -13.23 -33.92
CA PRO A 163 -20.12 -12.72 -32.54
C PRO A 163 -19.16 -13.53 -31.66
N LEU A 164 -19.13 -14.86 -31.79
CA LEU A 164 -18.27 -15.76 -31.03
C LEU A 164 -16.79 -15.49 -31.31
N LEU A 165 -16.42 -15.28 -32.58
CA LEU A 165 -15.07 -14.91 -32.97
C LEU A 165 -14.67 -13.53 -32.41
N GLY A 166 -15.60 -12.58 -32.37
CA GLY A 166 -15.43 -11.28 -31.74
C GLY A 166 -15.14 -11.42 -30.26
N LEU A 167 -15.89 -12.24 -29.51
CA LEU A 167 -15.68 -12.52 -28.09
C LEU A 167 -14.36 -13.23 -27.84
N PHE A 168 -13.98 -14.16 -28.71
CA PHE A 168 -12.67 -14.85 -28.61
C PHE A 168 -11.51 -13.86 -28.72
N LEU A 169 -11.53 -12.97 -29.72
CA LEU A 169 -10.50 -11.94 -29.85
C LEU A 169 -10.50 -10.99 -28.65
N GLN A 170 -11.67 -10.62 -28.17
CA GLN A 170 -11.79 -9.76 -26.99
C GLN A 170 -11.23 -10.44 -25.73
N SER A 171 -11.53 -11.72 -25.49
CA SER A 171 -10.99 -12.49 -24.36
C SER A 171 -9.48 -12.61 -24.42
N PHE A 172 -8.94 -12.78 -25.62
CA PHE A 172 -7.50 -12.82 -25.84
C PHE A 172 -6.82 -11.49 -25.55
N LEU A 173 -7.42 -10.36 -25.98
CA LEU A 173 -6.91 -9.01 -25.66
C LEU A 173 -6.93 -8.75 -24.15
N ILE A 174 -8.00 -9.15 -23.46
CA ILE A 174 -8.10 -9.01 -22.00
C ILE A 174 -6.97 -9.82 -21.31
N LYS A 175 -6.76 -11.07 -21.74
CA LYS A 175 -5.67 -11.91 -21.21
C LYS A 175 -4.29 -11.26 -21.42
N PHE A 176 -4.04 -10.70 -22.60
CA PHE A 176 -2.79 -10.00 -22.89
C PHE A 176 -2.61 -8.74 -22.02
N THR A 177 -3.68 -7.98 -21.84
CA THR A 177 -3.69 -6.79 -20.96
C THR A 177 -3.39 -7.17 -19.51
N MET A 178 -3.96 -8.29 -19.03
CA MET A 178 -3.68 -8.78 -17.67
C MET A 178 -2.22 -9.23 -17.50
N LEU A 179 -1.63 -9.85 -18.51
CA LEU A 179 -0.21 -10.19 -18.50
C LEU A 179 0.67 -8.94 -18.37
N ALA A 180 0.36 -7.88 -19.13
CA ALA A 180 1.05 -6.61 -19.03
C ALA A 180 0.87 -5.97 -17.64
N LEU A 181 -0.35 -5.95 -17.09
CA LEU A 181 -0.64 -5.46 -15.74
C LEU A 181 0.15 -6.21 -14.67
N ASN A 182 0.27 -7.53 -14.77
CA ASN A 182 1.08 -8.34 -13.85
C ASN A 182 2.54 -7.88 -13.80
N ILE A 183 3.14 -7.54 -14.95
CA ILE A 183 4.51 -7.04 -15.02
C ILE A 183 4.59 -5.67 -14.33
N PHE A 184 3.64 -4.77 -14.57
CA PHE A 184 3.60 -3.45 -13.91
C PHE A 184 3.45 -3.57 -12.40
N ILE A 185 2.55 -4.42 -11.91
CA ILE A 185 2.33 -4.64 -10.48
C ILE A 185 3.62 -5.19 -9.84
N PHE A 186 4.26 -6.16 -10.48
CA PHE A 186 5.55 -6.68 -10.02
C PHE A 186 6.59 -5.57 -9.86
N VAL A 187 6.76 -4.72 -10.87
CA VAL A 187 7.71 -3.60 -10.83
C VAL A 187 7.37 -2.61 -9.72
N ILE A 188 6.07 -2.29 -9.51
CA ILE A 188 5.63 -1.37 -8.46
C ILE A 188 5.90 -1.95 -7.06
N VAL A 189 5.56 -3.21 -6.82
CA VAL A 189 5.74 -3.86 -5.51
C VAL A 189 7.23 -3.97 -5.15
N TYR A 190 8.06 -4.40 -6.09
CA TYR A 190 9.51 -4.46 -5.87
C TYR A 190 10.16 -3.08 -5.79
N GLY A 191 9.72 -2.13 -6.62
CA GLY A 191 10.16 -0.74 -6.58
C GLY A 191 9.91 -0.08 -5.22
N ARG A 192 8.73 -0.30 -4.63
CA ARG A 192 8.40 0.17 -3.28
C ARG A 192 9.37 -0.35 -2.22
N MET A 193 9.73 -1.62 -2.29
CA MET A 193 10.70 -2.21 -1.34
C MET A 193 12.08 -1.56 -1.48
N ILE A 194 12.53 -1.32 -2.72
CA ILE A 194 13.79 -0.61 -2.97
C ILE A 194 13.73 0.84 -2.45
N GLU A 195 12.61 1.53 -2.61
CA GLU A 195 12.42 2.89 -2.09
C GLU A 195 12.44 2.93 -0.56
N ILE A 196 11.82 1.99 0.12
CA ILE A 196 11.86 1.88 1.59
C ILE A 196 13.30 1.70 2.06
N TYR A 197 14.10 0.86 1.41
CA TYR A 197 15.52 0.71 1.73
C TYR A 197 16.35 1.95 1.41
N ARG A 198 16.05 2.61 0.31
CA ARG A 198 16.72 3.84 -0.09
C ARG A 198 16.36 4.99 0.87
N ALA A 199 15.10 5.11 1.28
CA ALA A 199 14.65 6.12 2.23
C ALA A 199 15.25 5.88 3.63
N SER A 200 15.31 4.65 4.11
CA SER A 200 15.96 4.33 5.38
C SER A 200 17.46 4.59 5.36
N ARG A 201 18.12 4.40 4.23
CA ARG A 201 19.55 4.75 4.04
C ARG A 201 19.76 6.25 3.96
N SER A 202 18.89 7.01 3.26
CA SER A 202 19.01 8.46 3.13
C SER A 202 18.59 9.20 4.40
N ALA A 203 17.65 8.68 5.18
CA ALA A 203 17.28 9.22 6.49
C ALA A 203 18.45 9.15 7.48
N ALA A 204 19.32 8.13 7.39
CA ALA A 204 20.56 8.04 8.16
C ALA A 204 21.60 9.09 7.76
N PHE A 205 21.58 9.58 6.50
CA PHE A 205 22.56 10.55 5.99
C PHE A 205 22.05 12.00 5.88
N HIS A 206 20.74 12.24 5.95
CA HIS A 206 20.14 13.57 5.84
C HIS A 206 19.17 13.87 7.00
N PRO A 207 19.67 14.21 8.19
CA PRO A 207 18.81 14.61 9.31
C PRO A 207 17.94 15.84 9.02
N LYS A 208 18.32 16.65 8.02
CA LYS A 208 17.54 17.83 7.59
C LYS A 208 16.21 17.51 6.92
N ALA A 209 16.04 16.37 6.27
CA ALA A 209 14.80 16.00 5.60
C ALA A 209 13.72 15.55 6.58
N VAL A 210 14.09 14.92 7.68
CA VAL A 210 13.16 14.47 8.73
C VAL A 210 12.79 15.64 9.66
N CYS A 211 13.74 16.51 10.01
CA CYS A 211 13.45 17.71 10.81
C CYS A 211 12.71 18.80 10.04
N GLY A 212 12.94 18.95 8.73
CA GLY A 212 12.36 20.04 7.94
C GLY A 212 10.84 19.94 7.75
N HIS A 213 10.26 18.75 7.69
CA HIS A 213 8.81 18.59 7.51
C HIS A 213 8.02 18.57 8.83
N PHE A 214 8.59 18.05 9.90
CA PHE A 214 7.94 18.04 11.21
C PHE A 214 8.20 19.31 12.02
N GLY A 215 9.37 19.93 11.90
CA GLY A 215 9.74 21.14 12.63
C GLY A 215 8.99 22.38 12.15
N LEU A 216 8.78 22.56 10.84
CA LEU A 216 8.07 23.71 10.28
C LEU A 216 6.55 23.65 10.51
N SER A 217 5.95 22.46 10.61
CA SER A 217 4.52 22.32 10.93
C SER A 217 4.20 22.61 12.39
N LEU A 218 5.16 22.47 13.30
CA LEU A 218 4.99 22.77 14.73
C LEU A 218 5.18 24.26 15.07
N ILE A 219 5.84 25.02 14.19
CA ILE A 219 6.10 26.47 14.39
C ILE A 219 4.91 27.34 13.91
N HIS A 220 4.00 26.79 13.08
CA HIS A 220 2.85 27.50 12.53
C HIS A 220 1.50 27.22 13.22
N ILE A 221 1.51 26.54 14.36
CA ILE A 221 0.39 26.41 15.28
C ILE A 221 0.72 27.13 16.58
#